data_992349e42fdf42c3017fd73c079a1be5
#
_entry.id   992349e42fdf42c3017fd73c079a1be5
#
_cell.length_a   1.000
_cell.length_b   1.000
_cell.length_c   1.000
_cell.angle_alpha   90.00
_cell.angle_beta   90.00
_cell.angle_gamma   90.00
#
_symmetry.space_group_name_H-M   'P 1'
#
loop_
_entity.id
_entity.type
_entity.pdbx_description
1 polymer ?
#
loop_
_entity_poly.entity_id
_entity_poly.type
_entity_poly.pdbx_seq_one_letter_code
_entity_poly.pdbx_strand_id
1 'polypeptide(L)'
;MSFKQVNELRKNGQLREAYDMAMEDLNQAPNDPWAARALFWTLHDMAHSELNRGYVDEASVLANRMRQLLPQLGEDEQEDEETRRLPDRALARLLRHMQPFYADVKAAYREACTGATIAPYDYVSQLIENGQLTEPLHERAGWIIWLHLWHQQQRMPSIEARQALAHYLSLTGIESPSKLHSRILFIAVRLAKRFPRDFDFAKFLDIWGESNFQPEDWERNEKKKGRPGQFPSIVEQAIAQYIAFKKQNRDMEYSEEFMVLLEQAVERYPDKPELKRYLSLALAERGDKERALQLHRQLAQTVDKFYVWHEIAGLFTHDLDMKTSALCYTLSMRTPENFTCDIHRELGWELAREGNMAAALCELETYRATRERQGWPKSWRYEQLRRRIPADTVATPDNRQLYIDRAQPIINWVYADMPQQPAVVAARFRDKMGKDVARLALPGGKALFVKPTKLPEAKYLMVRAWEDENGRLKLLTADVAERNDVVPAFADAVTGDVKVLQGQGGKQYGFCEGCYVPGQLLQGVADGDTITILTEMQPDGRRRATAII
;
A
#
# COMPACT_ATOMS: atom_id res chain seq x y z
N MET A 1 -52.10 -17.84 20.46
CA MET A 1 -52.26 -17.41 21.88
C MET A 1 -51.39 -18.23 22.84
N SER A 2 -51.00 -19.42 22.46
CA SER A 2 -50.27 -20.33 23.36
C SER A 2 -48.79 -19.99 23.58
N PHE A 3 -48.10 -19.34 22.62
CA PHE A 3 -46.69 -18.96 22.78
C PHE A 3 -46.41 -18.18 24.08
N LYS A 4 -47.31 -17.25 24.47
CA LYS A 4 -47.17 -16.52 25.76
C LYS A 4 -47.33 -17.42 26.95
N GLN A 5 -48.29 -18.37 26.89
CA GLN A 5 -48.52 -19.34 27.97
C GLN A 5 -47.36 -20.32 28.12
N VAL A 6 -46.83 -20.83 27.01
CA VAL A 6 -45.64 -21.68 27.03
C VAL A 6 -44.46 -20.93 27.66
N ASN A 7 -44.26 -19.65 27.31
CA ASN A 7 -43.18 -18.82 27.89
C ASN A 7 -43.38 -18.59 29.41
N GLU A 8 -44.63 -18.43 29.90
CA GLU A 8 -44.89 -18.32 31.33
C GLU A 8 -44.58 -19.62 32.07
N LEU A 9 -45.00 -20.76 31.54
CA LEU A 9 -44.68 -22.07 32.11
C LEU A 9 -43.16 -22.30 32.16
N ARG A 10 -42.42 -21.94 31.09
CA ARG A 10 -40.94 -22.02 31.05
C ARG A 10 -40.31 -21.16 32.16
N LYS A 11 -40.75 -19.89 32.29
CA LYS A 11 -40.24 -18.98 33.33
C LYS A 11 -40.50 -19.47 34.74
N ASN A 12 -41.60 -20.19 34.93
CA ASN A 12 -41.97 -20.79 36.22
C ASN A 12 -41.29 -22.13 36.48
N GLY A 13 -40.44 -22.62 35.54
CA GLY A 13 -39.76 -23.91 35.68
C GLY A 13 -40.63 -25.13 35.40
N GLN A 14 -41.89 -24.95 34.95
CA GLN A 14 -42.83 -26.00 34.59
C GLN A 14 -42.53 -26.55 33.17
N LEU A 15 -41.29 -27.04 32.97
CA LEU A 15 -40.78 -27.38 31.65
C LEU A 15 -41.55 -28.52 30.97
N ARG A 16 -42.07 -29.47 31.74
CA ARG A 16 -42.85 -30.59 31.18
C ARG A 16 -44.18 -30.13 30.61
N GLU A 17 -44.90 -29.31 31.36
CA GLU A 17 -46.18 -28.76 30.93
C GLU A 17 -45.98 -27.80 29.73
N ALA A 18 -44.91 -27.00 29.75
CA ALA A 18 -44.53 -26.14 28.63
C ALA A 18 -44.22 -26.96 27.35
N TYR A 19 -43.56 -28.12 27.50
CA TYR A 19 -43.24 -29.03 26.39
C TYR A 19 -44.52 -29.66 25.82
N ASP A 20 -45.41 -30.20 26.68
CA ASP A 20 -46.62 -30.87 26.24
C ASP A 20 -47.52 -29.86 25.49
N MET A 21 -47.64 -28.63 25.99
CA MET A 21 -48.39 -27.55 25.34
C MET A 21 -47.77 -27.12 24.00
N ALA A 22 -46.44 -26.90 23.93
CA ALA A 22 -45.75 -26.52 22.70
C ALA A 22 -45.82 -27.62 21.64
N MET A 23 -45.78 -28.88 22.05
CA MET A 23 -45.94 -30.02 21.15
C MET A 23 -47.36 -30.12 20.59
N GLU A 24 -48.39 -29.89 21.43
CA GLU A 24 -49.78 -29.87 21.00
C GLU A 24 -50.00 -28.75 19.95
N ASP A 25 -49.49 -27.55 20.22
CA ASP A 25 -49.56 -26.42 19.27
C ASP A 25 -48.89 -26.73 17.93
N LEU A 26 -47.68 -27.29 17.95
CA LEU A 26 -46.98 -27.66 16.72
C LEU A 26 -47.70 -28.79 15.96
N ASN A 27 -48.33 -29.74 16.67
CA ASN A 27 -49.11 -30.79 16.03
C ASN A 27 -50.39 -30.25 15.37
N GLN A 28 -51.02 -29.24 15.98
CA GLN A 28 -52.21 -28.57 15.44
C GLN A 28 -51.86 -27.68 14.24
N ALA A 29 -50.68 -27.04 14.26
CA ALA A 29 -50.19 -26.13 13.24
C ALA A 29 -48.73 -26.44 12.88
N PRO A 30 -48.44 -27.49 12.10
CA PRO A 30 -47.08 -27.96 11.83
C PRO A 30 -46.14 -26.97 11.11
N ASN A 31 -46.71 -25.98 10.46
CA ASN A 31 -45.97 -24.95 9.72
C ASN A 31 -46.01 -23.58 10.42
N ASP A 32 -46.46 -23.51 11.67
CA ASP A 32 -46.46 -22.25 12.42
C ASP A 32 -45.05 -21.99 13.03
N PRO A 33 -44.35 -20.95 12.58
CA PRO A 33 -43.04 -20.60 13.09
C PRO A 33 -43.03 -20.31 14.60
N TRP A 34 -44.09 -19.76 15.13
CA TRP A 34 -44.21 -19.43 16.55
C TRP A 34 -44.39 -20.67 17.44
N ALA A 35 -45.15 -21.68 16.96
CA ALA A 35 -45.23 -22.97 17.62
C ALA A 35 -43.88 -23.69 17.63
N ALA A 36 -43.17 -23.68 16.49
CA ALA A 36 -41.83 -24.22 16.39
C ALA A 36 -40.83 -23.48 17.32
N ARG A 37 -40.92 -22.16 17.40
CA ARG A 37 -40.09 -21.36 18.35
C ARG A 37 -40.41 -21.65 19.81
N ALA A 38 -41.67 -21.78 20.17
CA ALA A 38 -42.08 -22.15 21.54
C ALA A 38 -41.46 -23.48 21.96
N LEU A 39 -41.57 -24.49 21.09
CA LEU A 39 -40.98 -25.81 21.31
C LEU A 39 -39.45 -25.74 21.37
N PHE A 40 -38.78 -25.03 20.44
CA PHE A 40 -37.34 -24.86 20.43
C PHE A 40 -36.80 -24.35 21.77
N TRP A 41 -37.34 -23.26 22.26
CA TRP A 41 -36.89 -22.66 23.51
C TRP A 41 -37.25 -23.50 24.75
N THR A 42 -38.33 -24.27 24.68
CA THR A 42 -38.67 -25.22 25.74
C THR A 42 -37.68 -26.38 25.79
N LEU A 43 -37.33 -26.94 24.63
CA LEU A 43 -36.28 -27.97 24.51
C LEU A 43 -34.93 -27.47 25.01
N HIS A 44 -34.59 -26.20 24.70
CA HIS A 44 -33.37 -25.55 25.18
C HIS A 44 -33.29 -25.52 26.71
N ASP A 45 -34.37 -25.10 27.38
CA ASP A 45 -34.40 -25.03 28.83
C ASP A 45 -34.39 -26.43 29.48
N MET A 46 -35.06 -27.41 28.86
CA MET A 46 -35.02 -28.80 29.29
C MET A 46 -33.61 -29.37 29.16
N ALA A 47 -32.94 -29.16 28.01
CA ALA A 47 -31.59 -29.64 27.79
C ALA A 47 -30.62 -29.04 28.81
N HIS A 48 -30.73 -27.74 29.12
CA HIS A 48 -29.94 -27.13 30.18
C HIS A 48 -30.22 -27.74 31.56
N SER A 49 -31.47 -28.06 31.86
CA SER A 49 -31.83 -28.75 33.10
C SER A 49 -31.16 -30.12 33.22
N GLU A 50 -31.21 -30.93 32.14
CA GLU A 50 -30.59 -32.26 32.12
C GLU A 50 -29.07 -32.17 32.23
N LEU A 51 -28.43 -31.21 31.56
CA LEU A 51 -26.98 -30.96 31.69
C LEU A 51 -26.58 -30.60 33.13
N ASN A 52 -27.37 -29.74 33.79
CA ASN A 52 -27.11 -29.38 35.19
C ASN A 52 -27.22 -30.57 36.13
N ARG A 53 -27.97 -31.59 35.75
CA ARG A 53 -28.14 -32.87 36.50
C ARG A 53 -27.08 -33.90 36.12
N GLY A 54 -26.25 -33.62 35.09
CA GLY A 54 -25.20 -34.51 34.58
C GLY A 54 -25.67 -35.52 33.51
N TYR A 55 -26.90 -35.39 33.02
CA TYR A 55 -27.46 -36.27 31.97
C TYR A 55 -27.15 -35.73 30.57
N VAL A 56 -25.94 -36.02 30.07
CA VAL A 56 -25.47 -35.49 28.78
C VAL A 56 -26.18 -36.17 27.62
N ASP A 57 -26.47 -37.45 27.70
CA ASP A 57 -27.13 -38.19 26.62
C ASP A 57 -28.58 -37.71 26.40
N GLU A 58 -29.32 -37.49 27.45
CA GLU A 58 -30.70 -36.92 27.41
C GLU A 58 -30.68 -35.51 26.81
N ALA A 59 -29.75 -34.67 27.26
CA ALA A 59 -29.58 -33.33 26.73
C ALA A 59 -29.22 -33.37 25.22
N SER A 60 -28.45 -34.36 24.79
CA SER A 60 -28.07 -34.55 23.37
C SER A 60 -29.28 -34.90 22.50
N VAL A 61 -30.19 -35.73 22.97
CA VAL A 61 -31.44 -36.03 22.28
C VAL A 61 -32.28 -34.78 22.09
N LEU A 62 -32.41 -33.94 23.14
CA LEU A 62 -33.14 -32.67 23.08
C LEU A 62 -32.49 -31.69 22.09
N ALA A 63 -31.16 -31.56 22.10
CA ALA A 63 -30.41 -30.72 21.18
C ALA A 63 -30.57 -31.14 19.70
N ASN A 64 -30.59 -32.46 19.44
CA ASN A 64 -30.83 -32.96 18.08
C ASN A 64 -32.24 -32.59 17.60
N ARG A 65 -33.22 -32.63 18.48
CA ARG A 65 -34.59 -32.19 18.15
C ARG A 65 -34.67 -30.69 17.91
N MET A 66 -33.94 -29.88 18.69
CA MET A 66 -33.81 -28.44 18.44
C MET A 66 -33.22 -28.17 17.05
N ARG A 67 -32.18 -28.92 16.63
CA ARG A 67 -31.56 -28.80 15.31
C ARG A 67 -32.56 -29.07 14.17
N GLN A 68 -33.45 -30.05 14.34
CA GLN A 68 -34.49 -30.37 13.37
C GLN A 68 -35.58 -29.26 13.28
N LEU A 69 -35.76 -28.44 14.31
CA LEU A 69 -36.70 -27.34 14.31
C LEU A 69 -36.14 -26.05 13.70
N LEU A 70 -34.81 -25.87 13.62
CA LEU A 70 -34.20 -24.64 13.10
C LEU A 70 -34.76 -24.18 11.74
N PRO A 71 -34.92 -25.06 10.72
CA PRO A 71 -35.48 -24.64 9.44
C PRO A 71 -36.94 -24.22 9.50
N GLN A 72 -37.67 -24.58 10.58
CA GLN A 72 -39.08 -24.30 10.75
C GLN A 72 -39.35 -22.99 11.52
N LEU A 73 -38.31 -22.38 12.08
CA LEU A 73 -38.48 -21.18 12.93
C LEU A 73 -38.89 -19.94 12.14
N GLY A 74 -38.82 -19.97 10.80
CA GLY A 74 -39.19 -18.88 9.90
C GLY A 74 -38.26 -17.66 10.05
N GLU A 75 -38.21 -16.89 9.00
CA GLU A 75 -37.61 -15.56 9.06
C GLU A 75 -38.71 -14.54 9.28
N ASP A 76 -38.74 -13.88 10.46
CA ASP A 76 -39.57 -12.71 10.63
C ASP A 76 -38.86 -11.50 10.03
N GLU A 77 -39.43 -10.93 8.97
CA GLU A 77 -38.88 -9.77 8.27
C GLU A 77 -38.74 -8.53 9.17
N GLN A 78 -39.48 -8.49 10.29
CA GLN A 78 -39.45 -7.39 11.27
C GLN A 78 -38.35 -7.56 12.35
N GLU A 79 -37.77 -8.76 12.48
CA GLU A 79 -36.66 -8.99 13.40
C GLU A 79 -35.33 -8.51 12.80
N ASP A 80 -34.50 -7.89 13.65
CA ASP A 80 -33.12 -7.58 13.30
C ASP A 80 -32.28 -8.87 13.11
N GLU A 81 -31.19 -8.76 12.41
CA GLU A 81 -30.31 -9.88 12.08
C GLU A 81 -29.75 -10.57 13.35
N GLU A 82 -29.55 -9.82 14.41
CA GLU A 82 -29.04 -10.34 15.68
C GLU A 82 -30.07 -11.24 16.36
N THR A 83 -31.34 -10.86 16.36
CA THR A 83 -32.46 -11.64 16.93
C THR A 83 -32.72 -12.91 16.11
N ARG A 84 -32.61 -12.87 14.79
CA ARG A 84 -32.73 -14.06 13.93
C ARG A 84 -31.69 -15.13 14.25
N ARG A 85 -30.48 -14.73 14.60
CA ARG A 85 -29.37 -15.64 14.95
C ARG A 85 -29.40 -16.20 16.37
N LEU A 86 -30.33 -15.76 17.21
CA LEU A 86 -30.41 -16.22 18.62
C LEU A 86 -30.61 -17.74 18.75
N PRO A 87 -31.51 -18.41 17.98
CA PRO A 87 -31.69 -19.85 18.10
C PRO A 87 -30.41 -20.63 17.75
N ASP A 88 -29.74 -20.28 16.66
CA ASP A 88 -28.49 -20.92 16.26
C ASP A 88 -27.40 -20.77 17.30
N ARG A 89 -27.25 -19.57 17.84
CA ARG A 89 -26.30 -19.28 18.94
C ARG A 89 -26.63 -20.04 20.21
N ALA A 90 -27.91 -20.19 20.54
CA ALA A 90 -28.37 -20.92 21.74
C ALA A 90 -28.02 -22.42 21.58
N LEU A 91 -28.35 -23.02 20.43
CA LEU A 91 -28.02 -24.41 20.15
C LEU A 91 -26.51 -24.63 20.15
N ALA A 92 -25.73 -23.77 19.47
CA ALA A 92 -24.28 -23.85 19.47
C ALA A 92 -23.68 -23.76 20.88
N ARG A 93 -24.25 -22.90 21.77
CA ARG A 93 -23.83 -22.79 23.16
C ARG A 93 -24.12 -24.08 23.92
N LEU A 94 -25.32 -24.66 23.73
CA LEU A 94 -25.74 -25.90 24.38
C LEU A 94 -24.82 -27.06 23.95
N LEU A 95 -24.57 -27.22 22.66
CA LEU A 95 -23.68 -28.23 22.12
C LEU A 95 -22.25 -28.13 22.69
N ARG A 96 -21.75 -26.89 22.86
CA ARG A 96 -20.45 -26.65 23.52
C ARG A 96 -20.43 -27.14 24.96
N HIS A 97 -21.51 -26.92 25.74
CA HIS A 97 -21.61 -27.37 27.14
C HIS A 97 -21.59 -28.91 27.28
N MET A 98 -22.02 -29.64 26.26
CA MET A 98 -22.02 -31.09 26.21
C MET A 98 -20.67 -31.72 25.86
N GLN A 99 -19.73 -30.91 25.41
CA GLN A 99 -18.44 -31.45 24.96
C GLN A 99 -17.59 -31.97 26.10
N PRO A 100 -16.87 -33.08 25.91
CA PRO A 100 -15.81 -33.48 26.83
C PRO A 100 -14.85 -32.30 27.08
N PHE A 101 -14.32 -32.19 28.29
CA PHE A 101 -13.39 -31.12 28.69
C PHE A 101 -13.97 -29.69 28.66
N TYR A 102 -15.27 -29.49 28.39
CA TYR A 102 -15.85 -28.13 28.33
C TYR A 102 -15.61 -27.34 29.63
N ALA A 103 -15.84 -27.95 30.79
CA ALA A 103 -15.64 -27.28 32.08
C ALA A 103 -14.20 -26.88 32.32
N ASP A 104 -13.26 -27.74 31.96
CA ASP A 104 -11.82 -27.54 32.13
C ASP A 104 -11.28 -26.50 31.16
N VAL A 105 -11.67 -26.57 29.87
CA VAL A 105 -11.31 -25.53 28.86
C VAL A 105 -11.91 -24.16 29.25
N LYS A 106 -13.11 -24.15 29.82
CA LYS A 106 -13.74 -22.91 30.33
C LYS A 106 -12.99 -22.35 31.54
N ALA A 107 -12.53 -23.20 32.46
CA ALA A 107 -11.70 -22.80 33.58
C ALA A 107 -10.35 -22.26 33.12
N ALA A 108 -9.66 -22.98 32.25
CA ALA A 108 -8.40 -22.56 31.62
C ALA A 108 -8.54 -21.19 30.92
N TYR A 109 -9.63 -20.96 30.18
CA TYR A 109 -9.88 -19.65 29.55
C TYR A 109 -10.04 -18.52 30.58
N ARG A 110 -10.76 -18.77 31.67
CA ARG A 110 -10.91 -17.76 32.74
C ARG A 110 -9.58 -17.43 33.39
N GLU A 111 -8.75 -18.43 33.65
CA GLU A 111 -7.40 -18.28 34.20
C GLU A 111 -6.53 -17.48 33.22
N ALA A 112 -6.53 -17.83 31.92
CA ALA A 112 -5.79 -17.10 30.89
C ALA A 112 -6.18 -15.62 30.84
N CYS A 113 -7.46 -15.29 31.03
CA CYS A 113 -7.95 -13.91 31.07
C CYS A 113 -7.37 -13.10 32.25
N THR A 114 -6.89 -13.74 33.32
CA THR A 114 -6.19 -13.05 34.44
C THR A 114 -4.72 -12.74 34.12
N GLY A 115 -4.19 -13.24 33.02
CA GLY A 115 -2.78 -13.13 32.60
C GLY A 115 -1.93 -14.36 32.93
N ALA A 116 -2.46 -15.34 33.69
CA ALA A 116 -1.81 -16.63 33.92
C ALA A 116 -2.06 -17.54 32.70
N THR A 117 -1.19 -17.47 31.68
CA THR A 117 -1.46 -18.05 30.37
C THR A 117 -0.68 -19.34 30.06
N ILE A 118 0.33 -19.70 30.85
CA ILE A 118 1.20 -20.86 30.59
C ILE A 118 0.43 -22.15 30.80
N ALA A 119 -0.03 -22.44 32.01
CA ALA A 119 -0.77 -23.68 32.32
C ALA A 119 -2.06 -23.86 31.48
N PRO A 120 -2.90 -22.80 31.26
CA PRO A 120 -4.01 -22.88 30.31
C PRO A 120 -3.62 -23.26 28.89
N TYR A 121 -2.52 -22.71 28.37
CA TYR A 121 -2.02 -23.04 27.04
C TYR A 121 -1.49 -24.49 26.99
N ASP A 122 -0.67 -24.90 27.96
CA ASP A 122 -0.15 -26.27 28.04
C ASP A 122 -1.26 -27.31 28.08
N TYR A 123 -2.32 -27.04 28.84
CA TYR A 123 -3.50 -27.90 28.89
C TYR A 123 -4.19 -28.01 27.52
N VAL A 124 -4.47 -26.89 26.87
CA VAL A 124 -5.15 -26.89 25.56
C VAL A 124 -4.27 -27.48 24.46
N SER A 125 -2.95 -27.20 24.47
CA SER A 125 -2.02 -27.78 23.50
C SER A 125 -1.97 -29.31 23.59
N GLN A 126 -1.98 -29.88 24.80
CA GLN A 126 -2.06 -31.32 24.99
C GLN A 126 -3.36 -31.92 24.42
N LEU A 127 -4.51 -31.25 24.63
CA LEU A 127 -5.78 -31.70 24.04
C LEU A 127 -5.75 -31.67 22.51
N ILE A 128 -5.12 -30.65 21.92
CA ILE A 128 -4.94 -30.55 20.46
C ILE A 128 -4.04 -31.67 19.95
N GLU A 129 -2.86 -31.85 20.56
CA GLU A 129 -1.86 -32.83 20.16
C GLU A 129 -2.39 -34.26 20.28
N ASN A 130 -3.21 -34.54 21.29
CA ASN A 130 -3.86 -35.84 21.51
C ASN A 130 -5.12 -36.04 20.66
N GLY A 131 -5.57 -35.06 19.88
CA GLY A 131 -6.81 -35.13 19.10
C GLY A 131 -8.07 -35.20 19.96
N GLN A 132 -8.02 -34.72 21.21
CA GLN A 132 -9.12 -34.78 22.19
C GLN A 132 -9.96 -33.51 22.19
N LEU A 133 -9.48 -32.43 21.61
CA LEU A 133 -10.21 -31.18 21.52
C LEU A 133 -11.24 -31.25 20.39
N THR A 134 -12.50 -31.08 20.73
CA THR A 134 -13.60 -31.13 19.77
C THR A 134 -13.89 -29.76 19.16
N GLU A 135 -14.39 -29.73 17.93
CA GLU A 135 -14.63 -28.51 17.15
C GLU A 135 -15.44 -27.42 17.91
N PRO A 136 -16.53 -27.74 18.65
CA PRO A 136 -17.24 -26.71 19.40
C PRO A 136 -16.43 -25.97 20.48
N LEU A 137 -15.26 -26.49 20.85
CA LEU A 137 -14.33 -25.87 21.80
C LEU A 137 -13.20 -25.09 21.14
N HIS A 138 -13.02 -25.24 19.81
CA HIS A 138 -11.89 -24.65 19.07
C HIS A 138 -11.80 -23.13 19.21
N GLU A 139 -12.93 -22.42 19.12
CA GLU A 139 -12.91 -20.96 19.29
C GLU A 139 -12.33 -20.54 20.65
N ARG A 140 -12.75 -21.25 21.74
CA ARG A 140 -12.26 -20.93 23.09
C ARG A 140 -10.80 -21.29 23.27
N ALA A 141 -10.36 -22.40 22.70
CA ALA A 141 -8.96 -22.78 22.65
C ALA A 141 -8.13 -21.74 21.88
N GLY A 142 -8.63 -21.28 20.76
CA GLY A 142 -8.01 -20.22 19.98
C GLY A 142 -7.83 -18.91 20.79
N TRP A 143 -8.80 -18.53 21.61
CA TRP A 143 -8.66 -17.39 22.53
C TRP A 143 -7.60 -17.63 23.62
N ILE A 144 -7.45 -18.85 24.15
CA ILE A 144 -6.38 -19.20 25.10
C ILE A 144 -5.01 -19.08 24.42
N ILE A 145 -4.88 -19.61 23.20
CA ILE A 145 -3.66 -19.52 22.40
C ILE A 145 -3.30 -18.06 22.14
N TRP A 146 -4.28 -17.23 21.74
CA TRP A 146 -4.05 -15.80 21.52
C TRP A 146 -3.59 -15.09 22.80
N LEU A 147 -4.23 -15.33 23.95
CA LEU A 147 -3.84 -14.75 25.25
C LEU A 147 -2.41 -15.14 25.60
N HIS A 148 -2.06 -16.41 25.41
CA HIS A 148 -0.70 -16.90 25.66
C HIS A 148 0.31 -16.18 24.76
N LEU A 149 0.09 -16.15 23.45
CA LEU A 149 0.94 -15.42 22.50
C LEU A 149 1.05 -13.94 22.87
N TRP A 150 -0.06 -13.30 23.23
CA TRP A 150 -0.10 -11.88 23.59
C TRP A 150 0.74 -11.55 24.83
N HIS A 151 0.62 -12.35 25.88
CA HIS A 151 1.33 -12.11 27.13
C HIS A 151 2.81 -12.53 27.06
N GLN A 152 3.12 -13.57 26.30
CA GLN A 152 4.48 -14.13 26.22
C GLN A 152 5.31 -13.60 25.03
N GLN A 153 4.75 -12.83 24.11
CA GLN A 153 5.38 -12.40 22.86
C GLN A 153 6.78 -11.81 22.98
N GLN A 154 7.12 -11.20 24.13
CA GLN A 154 8.43 -10.58 24.37
C GLN A 154 9.48 -11.56 24.89
N ARG A 155 9.06 -12.64 25.54
CA ARG A 155 9.94 -13.60 26.22
C ARG A 155 10.03 -14.94 25.51
N MET A 156 8.98 -15.31 24.80
CA MET A 156 8.83 -16.59 24.11
C MET A 156 9.89 -16.78 23.02
N PRO A 157 10.55 -17.95 22.94
CA PRO A 157 11.43 -18.34 21.83
C PRO A 157 10.65 -18.47 20.49
N SER A 158 11.36 -18.40 19.36
CA SER A 158 10.74 -18.53 18.03
C SER A 158 10.05 -19.87 17.82
N ILE A 159 10.59 -20.94 18.39
CA ILE A 159 10.03 -22.30 18.24
C ILE A 159 8.67 -22.42 18.93
N GLU A 160 8.54 -21.92 20.15
CA GLU A 160 7.28 -21.93 20.91
C GLU A 160 6.22 -21.05 20.23
N ALA A 161 6.64 -19.87 19.74
CA ALA A 161 5.72 -18.98 19.01
C ALA A 161 5.15 -19.66 17.75
N ARG A 162 6.00 -20.36 16.99
CA ARG A 162 5.56 -21.11 15.80
C ARG A 162 4.66 -22.29 16.15
N GLN A 163 4.96 -23.00 17.23
CA GLN A 163 4.14 -24.10 17.70
C GLN A 163 2.75 -23.62 18.12
N ALA A 164 2.67 -22.54 18.88
CA ALA A 164 1.39 -21.96 19.30
C ALA A 164 0.55 -21.48 18.09
N LEU A 165 1.17 -20.86 17.08
CA LEU A 165 0.48 -20.51 15.85
C LEU A 165 0.06 -21.72 15.03
N ALA A 166 0.86 -22.80 15.00
CA ALA A 166 0.51 -24.05 14.35
C ALA A 166 -0.70 -24.73 15.03
N HIS A 167 -0.74 -24.74 16.36
CA HIS A 167 -1.92 -25.21 17.12
C HIS A 167 -3.16 -24.40 16.75
N TYR A 168 -3.05 -23.07 16.65
CA TYR A 168 -4.18 -22.25 16.21
C TYR A 168 -4.65 -22.60 14.79
N LEU A 169 -3.72 -22.75 13.84
CA LEU A 169 -4.03 -23.07 12.44
C LEU A 169 -4.64 -24.47 12.26
N SER A 170 -4.46 -25.38 13.25
CA SER A 170 -5.09 -26.71 13.24
C SER A 170 -6.55 -26.68 13.69
N LEU A 171 -7.02 -25.57 14.30
CA LEU A 171 -8.40 -25.44 14.75
C LEU A 171 -9.32 -25.17 13.56
N THR A 172 -10.46 -25.88 13.52
CA THR A 172 -11.49 -25.77 12.47
C THR A 172 -12.80 -25.24 13.06
N GLY A 173 -13.78 -24.88 12.22
CA GLY A 173 -15.12 -24.48 12.68
C GLY A 173 -15.18 -23.18 13.46
N ILE A 174 -14.10 -22.38 13.46
CA ILE A 174 -14.12 -21.03 13.99
C ILE A 174 -14.81 -20.15 12.95
N GLU A 175 -15.76 -19.33 13.40
CA GLU A 175 -16.46 -18.39 12.52
C GLU A 175 -15.46 -17.51 11.76
N SER A 176 -15.64 -17.41 10.43
CA SER A 176 -14.78 -16.64 9.56
C SER A 176 -15.63 -15.63 8.76
N PRO A 177 -15.25 -14.34 8.75
CA PRO A 177 -14.18 -13.73 9.56
C PRO A 177 -14.56 -13.53 11.02
N SER A 178 -13.60 -13.45 11.93
CA SER A 178 -13.85 -13.22 13.35
C SER A 178 -12.78 -12.35 14.02
N LYS A 179 -13.14 -11.77 15.18
CA LYS A 179 -12.18 -11.00 16.00
C LYS A 179 -10.96 -11.82 16.43
N LEU A 180 -11.13 -13.12 16.60
CA LEU A 180 -10.04 -14.00 16.98
C LEU A 180 -9.02 -14.10 15.83
N HIS A 181 -9.49 -14.28 14.59
CA HIS A 181 -8.63 -14.30 13.41
C HIS A 181 -7.80 -13.02 13.29
N SER A 182 -8.42 -11.85 13.40
CA SER A 182 -7.72 -10.55 13.37
C SER A 182 -6.69 -10.40 14.50
N ARG A 183 -7.01 -10.90 15.70
CA ARG A 183 -6.08 -10.85 16.85
C ARG A 183 -4.88 -11.77 16.67
N ILE A 184 -5.08 -12.95 16.10
CA ILE A 184 -3.99 -13.87 15.78
C ILE A 184 -3.11 -13.29 14.66
N LEU A 185 -3.70 -12.74 13.60
CA LEU A 185 -2.93 -12.08 12.54
C LEU A 185 -2.08 -10.94 13.10
N PHE A 186 -2.65 -10.10 13.96
CA PHE A 186 -1.92 -9.00 14.58
C PHE A 186 -0.69 -9.48 15.36
N ILE A 187 -0.82 -10.56 16.15
CA ILE A 187 0.30 -11.10 16.90
C ILE A 187 1.32 -11.79 15.96
N ALA A 188 0.86 -12.49 14.92
CA ALA A 188 1.72 -13.11 13.93
C ALA A 188 2.59 -12.08 13.19
N VAL A 189 2.02 -10.93 12.79
CA VAL A 189 2.77 -9.80 12.22
C VAL A 189 3.87 -9.30 13.18
N ARG A 190 3.60 -9.23 14.48
CA ARG A 190 4.61 -8.82 15.47
C ARG A 190 5.71 -9.87 15.65
N LEU A 191 5.34 -11.13 15.68
CA LEU A 191 6.30 -12.25 15.76
C LEU A 191 7.17 -12.33 14.50
N ALA A 192 6.61 -12.09 13.32
CA ALA A 192 7.38 -12.01 12.08
C ALA A 192 8.45 -10.90 12.13
N LYS A 193 8.10 -9.74 12.68
CA LYS A 193 9.08 -8.64 12.90
C LYS A 193 10.18 -9.01 13.89
N ARG A 194 9.84 -9.81 14.91
CA ARG A 194 10.79 -10.23 15.94
C ARG A 194 11.69 -11.38 15.47
N PHE A 195 11.15 -12.29 14.65
CA PHE A 195 11.81 -13.50 14.17
C PHE A 195 11.83 -13.57 12.64
N PRO A 196 12.44 -12.59 11.95
CA PRO A 196 12.33 -12.45 10.51
C PRO A 196 12.95 -13.62 9.71
N ARG A 197 13.84 -14.41 10.32
CA ARG A 197 14.49 -15.57 9.70
C ARG A 197 13.88 -16.91 10.11
N ASP A 198 13.28 -16.97 11.29
CA ASP A 198 12.82 -18.21 11.90
C ASP A 198 11.32 -18.44 11.72
N PHE A 199 10.56 -17.40 11.39
CA PHE A 199 9.12 -17.47 11.23
C PHE A 199 8.72 -17.25 9.78
N ASP A 200 8.26 -18.33 9.12
CA ASP A 200 7.71 -18.27 7.76
C ASP A 200 6.33 -17.63 7.78
N PHE A 201 6.34 -16.30 7.68
CA PHE A 201 5.11 -15.51 7.69
C PHE A 201 4.30 -15.69 6.41
N ALA A 202 4.94 -15.95 5.28
CA ALA A 202 4.24 -16.16 4.02
C ALA A 202 3.38 -17.44 4.09
N LYS A 203 3.99 -18.56 4.48
CA LYS A 203 3.26 -19.80 4.69
C LYS A 203 2.16 -19.67 5.76
N PHE A 204 2.43 -18.92 6.83
CA PHE A 204 1.40 -18.65 7.83
C PHE A 204 0.21 -17.92 7.21
N LEU A 205 0.44 -16.84 6.45
CA LEU A 205 -0.62 -16.03 5.86
C LEU A 205 -1.44 -16.83 4.84
N ASP A 206 -0.78 -17.63 4.01
CA ASP A 206 -1.44 -18.48 3.01
C ASP A 206 -2.36 -19.53 3.67
N ILE A 207 -1.93 -20.17 4.78
CA ILE A 207 -2.76 -21.13 5.53
C ILE A 207 -3.86 -20.41 6.31
N TRP A 208 -3.56 -19.24 6.88
CA TRP A 208 -4.54 -18.43 7.63
C TRP A 208 -5.70 -17.99 6.74
N GLY A 209 -5.43 -17.67 5.48
CA GLY A 209 -6.43 -17.40 4.44
C GLY A 209 -7.01 -15.98 4.45
N GLU A 210 -7.21 -15.42 3.25
CA GLU A 210 -7.72 -14.06 3.06
C GLU A 210 -9.18 -13.88 3.54
N SER A 211 -9.99 -14.94 3.50
CA SER A 211 -11.38 -14.94 3.97
C SER A 211 -11.52 -14.58 5.46
N ASN A 212 -10.45 -14.66 6.22
CA ASN A 212 -10.42 -14.33 7.64
C ASN A 212 -10.25 -12.84 7.96
N PHE A 213 -9.98 -11.99 6.94
CA PHE A 213 -9.93 -10.54 7.15
C PHE A 213 -11.31 -9.98 7.45
N GLN A 214 -11.42 -9.27 8.58
CA GLN A 214 -12.60 -8.46 8.88
C GLN A 214 -12.53 -7.11 8.14
N PRO A 215 -13.67 -6.44 7.89
CA PRO A 215 -13.68 -5.08 7.33
C PRO A 215 -12.78 -4.11 8.10
N GLU A 216 -12.74 -4.22 9.43
CA GLU A 216 -11.92 -3.40 10.33
C GLU A 216 -10.42 -3.62 10.16
N ASP A 217 -9.99 -4.79 9.68
CA ASP A 217 -8.58 -5.10 9.42
C ASP A 217 -8.01 -4.26 8.27
N TRP A 218 -8.88 -3.73 7.41
CA TRP A 218 -8.55 -2.81 6.34
C TRP A 218 -8.54 -1.35 6.77
N GLU A 219 -8.99 -1.03 7.98
CA GLU A 219 -9.06 0.34 8.45
C GLU A 219 -7.73 0.81 9.05
N ARG A 220 -7.42 2.07 8.79
CA ARG A 220 -6.26 2.75 9.38
C ARG A 220 -6.69 3.49 10.63
N ASN A 221 -5.96 3.30 11.71
CA ASN A 221 -6.24 3.99 12.96
C ASN A 221 -5.48 5.33 13.03
N GLU A 222 -6.13 6.37 13.54
CA GLU A 222 -5.49 7.64 13.78
C GLU A 222 -4.38 7.52 14.85
N LYS A 223 -3.27 8.21 14.62
CA LYS A 223 -2.24 8.36 15.65
C LYS A 223 -2.77 9.23 16.78
N LYS A 224 -2.40 8.91 18.02
CA LYS A 224 -2.79 9.69 19.21
C LYS A 224 -2.54 11.18 19.01
N LYS A 225 -3.42 12.03 19.63
CA LYS A 225 -3.37 13.50 19.58
C LYS A 225 -1.93 14.04 19.61
N GLY A 226 -1.57 14.88 18.62
CA GLY A 226 -0.26 15.55 18.50
C GLY A 226 0.74 14.91 17.53
N ARG A 227 0.43 13.76 16.91
CA ARG A 227 1.26 13.18 15.83
C ARG A 227 0.42 13.08 14.55
N PRO A 228 0.77 13.80 13.48
CA PRO A 228 0.04 13.71 12.22
C PRO A 228 0.20 12.33 11.59
N GLY A 229 -0.86 11.87 10.92
CA GLY A 229 -0.90 10.63 10.14
C GLY A 229 -1.60 9.47 10.84
N GLN A 230 -1.81 8.40 10.09
CA GLN A 230 -2.50 7.19 10.51
C GLN A 230 -1.51 6.04 10.72
N PHE A 231 -1.87 5.07 11.56
CA PHE A 231 -1.17 3.79 11.60
C PHE A 231 -1.62 2.95 10.41
N PRO A 232 -0.70 2.20 9.76
CA PRO A 232 -1.08 1.25 8.72
C PRO A 232 -2.13 0.26 9.23
N SER A 233 -3.07 -0.11 8.38
CA SER A 233 -4.02 -1.20 8.65
C SER A 233 -3.29 -2.51 8.91
N ILE A 234 -3.97 -3.51 9.51
CA ILE A 234 -3.32 -4.81 9.72
C ILE A 234 -3.02 -5.50 8.40
N VAL A 235 -3.85 -5.29 7.37
CA VAL A 235 -3.61 -5.77 6.01
C VAL A 235 -2.31 -5.18 5.43
N GLU A 236 -2.13 -3.85 5.50
CA GLU A 236 -0.88 -3.21 5.04
C GLU A 236 0.35 -3.78 5.77
N GLN A 237 0.22 -4.05 7.07
CA GLN A 237 1.30 -4.63 7.85
C GLN A 237 1.58 -6.10 7.48
N ALA A 238 0.55 -6.90 7.21
CA ALA A 238 0.68 -8.28 6.77
C ALA A 238 1.38 -8.35 5.40
N ILE A 239 0.96 -7.55 4.44
CA ILE A 239 1.63 -7.44 3.13
C ILE A 239 3.11 -7.06 3.30
N ALA A 240 3.40 -6.07 4.14
CA ALA A 240 4.78 -5.66 4.38
C ALA A 240 5.65 -6.79 4.97
N GLN A 241 5.10 -7.62 5.87
CA GLN A 241 5.82 -8.76 6.43
C GLN A 241 6.00 -9.90 5.41
N TYR A 242 4.99 -10.19 4.60
CA TYR A 242 5.11 -11.16 3.50
C TYR A 242 6.25 -10.76 2.55
N ILE A 243 6.25 -9.51 2.08
CA ILE A 243 7.31 -8.98 1.21
C ILE A 243 8.68 -8.99 1.89
N ALA A 244 8.75 -8.68 3.20
CA ALA A 244 10.00 -8.72 3.95
C ALA A 244 10.56 -10.15 4.03
N PHE A 245 9.72 -11.14 4.25
CA PHE A 245 10.09 -12.55 4.26
C PHE A 245 10.53 -13.04 2.87
N LYS A 246 9.76 -12.71 1.82
CA LYS A 246 10.11 -13.02 0.42
C LYS A 246 11.48 -12.47 0.01
N LYS A 247 11.81 -11.25 0.42
CA LYS A 247 13.14 -10.63 0.13
C LYS A 247 14.31 -11.41 0.72
N GLN A 248 14.10 -12.09 1.85
CA GLN A 248 15.12 -12.94 2.47
C GLN A 248 15.17 -14.32 1.84
N ASN A 249 14.05 -14.81 1.29
CA ASN A 249 13.86 -16.12 0.69
C ASN A 249 13.56 -15.94 -0.81
N ARG A 250 14.58 -15.60 -1.58
CA ARG A 250 14.42 -15.20 -2.99
C ARG A 250 13.84 -16.28 -3.90
N ASP A 251 14.07 -17.55 -3.56
CA ASP A 251 13.57 -18.70 -4.33
C ASP A 251 12.09 -19.02 -4.05
N MET A 252 11.46 -18.37 -3.06
CA MET A 252 10.04 -18.50 -2.78
C MET A 252 9.23 -17.82 -3.89
N GLU A 253 8.18 -18.45 -4.38
CA GLU A 253 7.22 -17.84 -5.31
C GLU A 253 6.12 -17.10 -4.55
N TYR A 254 5.47 -16.13 -5.19
CA TYR A 254 4.27 -15.48 -4.65
C TYR A 254 3.07 -16.42 -4.82
N SER A 255 2.31 -16.65 -3.75
CA SER A 255 1.04 -17.41 -3.84
C SER A 255 -0.02 -16.60 -4.60
N GLU A 256 -1.02 -17.32 -5.17
CA GLU A 256 -2.15 -16.67 -5.86
C GLU A 256 -2.96 -15.84 -4.87
N GLU A 257 -3.20 -16.36 -3.69
CA GLU A 257 -3.94 -15.72 -2.61
C GLU A 257 -3.28 -14.40 -2.21
N PHE A 258 -1.94 -14.40 -2.08
CA PHE A 258 -1.22 -13.17 -1.78
C PHE A 258 -1.30 -12.15 -2.93
N MET A 259 -1.29 -12.59 -4.19
CA MET A 259 -1.45 -11.69 -5.33
C MET A 259 -2.82 -11.02 -5.33
N VAL A 260 -3.89 -11.77 -5.07
CA VAL A 260 -5.25 -11.22 -4.94
C VAL A 260 -5.33 -10.19 -3.81
N LEU A 261 -4.80 -10.53 -2.63
CA LEU A 261 -4.73 -9.62 -1.48
C LEU A 261 -3.98 -8.33 -1.82
N LEU A 262 -2.86 -8.43 -2.53
CA LEU A 262 -2.03 -7.27 -2.90
C LEU A 262 -2.75 -6.37 -3.92
N GLU A 263 -3.48 -6.95 -4.89
CA GLU A 263 -4.29 -6.21 -5.85
C GLU A 263 -5.41 -5.43 -5.16
N GLN A 264 -6.17 -6.08 -4.28
CA GLN A 264 -7.21 -5.44 -3.47
C GLN A 264 -6.64 -4.28 -2.61
N ALA A 265 -5.46 -4.50 -2.03
CA ALA A 265 -4.80 -3.47 -1.22
C ALA A 265 -4.36 -2.26 -2.07
N VAL A 266 -3.88 -2.46 -3.29
CA VAL A 266 -3.53 -1.36 -4.22
C VAL A 266 -4.75 -0.54 -4.60
N GLU A 267 -5.90 -1.17 -4.82
CA GLU A 267 -7.16 -0.50 -5.12
C GLU A 267 -7.68 0.29 -3.91
N ARG A 268 -7.63 -0.30 -2.73
CA ARG A 268 -8.15 0.30 -1.50
C ARG A 268 -7.27 1.43 -0.95
N TYR A 269 -5.96 1.38 -1.21
CA TYR A 269 -4.99 2.35 -0.70
C TYR A 269 -4.21 3.04 -1.84
N PRO A 270 -4.88 3.83 -2.70
CA PRO A 270 -4.23 4.49 -3.85
C PRO A 270 -3.15 5.50 -3.42
N ASP A 271 -3.23 5.99 -2.18
CA ASP A 271 -2.27 6.89 -1.54
C ASP A 271 -0.97 6.20 -1.09
N LYS A 272 -0.85 4.87 -1.27
CA LYS A 272 0.33 4.08 -0.86
C LYS A 272 1.13 3.57 -2.06
N PRO A 273 2.09 4.36 -2.53
CA PRO A 273 2.92 3.98 -3.67
C PRO A 273 3.73 2.69 -3.43
N GLU A 274 4.05 2.36 -2.18
CA GLU A 274 4.77 1.14 -1.83
C GLU A 274 3.99 -0.13 -2.20
N LEU A 275 2.66 -0.15 -2.06
CA LEU A 275 1.84 -1.30 -2.44
C LEU A 275 1.83 -1.50 -3.96
N LYS A 276 1.67 -0.41 -4.72
CA LYS A 276 1.77 -0.45 -6.19
C LYS A 276 3.15 -0.94 -6.64
N ARG A 277 4.21 -0.51 -5.95
CA ARG A 277 5.57 -0.97 -6.19
C ARG A 277 5.72 -2.47 -5.94
N TYR A 278 5.18 -2.98 -4.81
CA TYR A 278 5.22 -4.41 -4.50
C TYR A 278 4.47 -5.24 -5.53
N LEU A 279 3.28 -4.80 -5.94
CA LEU A 279 2.50 -5.48 -6.97
C LEU A 279 3.25 -5.54 -8.29
N SER A 280 3.85 -4.44 -8.72
CA SER A 280 4.63 -4.41 -9.95
C SER A 280 5.82 -5.37 -9.92
N LEU A 281 6.59 -5.40 -8.82
CA LEU A 281 7.72 -6.31 -8.68
C LEU A 281 7.28 -7.78 -8.64
N ALA A 282 6.17 -8.07 -7.98
CA ALA A 282 5.59 -9.42 -7.92
C ALA A 282 5.10 -9.90 -9.30
N LEU A 283 4.42 -9.04 -10.06
CA LEU A 283 4.00 -9.32 -11.43
C LEU A 283 5.19 -9.60 -12.35
N ALA A 284 6.25 -8.78 -12.25
CA ALA A 284 7.47 -8.97 -13.02
C ALA A 284 8.14 -10.33 -12.75
N GLU A 285 8.20 -10.74 -11.48
CA GLU A 285 8.77 -12.02 -11.07
C GLU A 285 7.93 -13.20 -11.59
N ARG A 286 6.61 -13.05 -11.65
CA ARG A 286 5.68 -14.03 -12.23
C ARG A 286 5.62 -14.01 -13.77
N GLY A 287 6.39 -13.12 -14.42
CA GLY A 287 6.51 -13.04 -15.88
C GLY A 287 5.58 -12.02 -16.55
N ASP A 288 4.65 -11.39 -15.85
CA ASP A 288 3.78 -10.31 -16.38
C ASP A 288 4.52 -8.97 -16.37
N LYS A 289 5.53 -8.88 -17.25
CA LYS A 289 6.42 -7.71 -17.34
C LYS A 289 5.73 -6.48 -17.92
N GLU A 290 4.75 -6.67 -18.78
CA GLU A 290 4.04 -5.56 -19.41
C GLU A 290 3.21 -4.80 -18.37
N ARG A 291 2.41 -5.51 -17.59
CA ARG A 291 1.63 -4.90 -16.50
C ARG A 291 2.54 -4.31 -15.41
N ALA A 292 3.65 -4.98 -15.11
CA ALA A 292 4.64 -4.47 -14.18
C ALA A 292 5.25 -3.14 -14.65
N LEU A 293 5.65 -3.03 -15.92
CA LEU A 293 6.16 -1.78 -16.52
C LEU A 293 5.12 -0.66 -16.45
N GLN A 294 3.86 -0.94 -16.77
CA GLN A 294 2.78 0.06 -16.69
C GLN A 294 2.60 0.60 -15.28
N LEU A 295 2.59 -0.28 -14.27
CA LEU A 295 2.48 0.13 -12.86
C LEU A 295 3.70 0.94 -12.40
N HIS A 296 4.92 0.53 -12.77
CA HIS A 296 6.13 1.29 -12.45
C HIS A 296 6.19 2.64 -13.16
N ARG A 297 5.71 2.71 -14.42
CA ARG A 297 5.57 3.97 -15.15
C ARG A 297 4.67 4.96 -14.39
N GLN A 298 3.48 4.52 -13.96
CA GLN A 298 2.58 5.33 -13.14
C GLN A 298 3.23 5.74 -11.81
N LEU A 299 3.99 4.84 -11.19
CA LEU A 299 4.70 5.12 -9.95
C LEU A 299 5.77 6.20 -10.15
N ALA A 300 6.56 6.12 -11.23
CA ALA A 300 7.60 7.09 -11.55
C ALA A 300 7.05 8.49 -11.85
N GLN A 301 5.80 8.59 -12.33
CA GLN A 301 5.13 9.88 -12.54
C GLN A 301 4.84 10.63 -11.22
N THR A 302 4.70 9.90 -10.10
CA THR A 302 4.33 10.47 -8.79
C THR A 302 5.43 10.39 -7.75
N VAL A 303 6.34 9.42 -7.85
CA VAL A 303 7.41 9.14 -6.88
C VAL A 303 8.78 9.40 -7.50
N ASP A 304 9.35 10.57 -7.21
CA ASP A 304 10.68 10.98 -7.69
C ASP A 304 11.79 10.40 -6.79
N LYS A 305 11.99 9.08 -6.85
CA LYS A 305 12.99 8.36 -6.07
C LYS A 305 13.84 7.47 -6.96
N PHE A 306 15.16 7.47 -6.73
CA PHE A 306 16.12 6.71 -7.53
C PHE A 306 15.79 5.22 -7.67
N TYR A 307 15.29 4.59 -6.61
CA TYR A 307 15.00 3.16 -6.63
C TYR A 307 13.84 2.79 -7.57
N VAL A 308 12.87 3.70 -7.78
CA VAL A 308 11.77 3.48 -8.75
C VAL A 308 12.34 3.39 -10.17
N TRP A 309 13.21 4.31 -10.52
CA TRP A 309 13.83 4.35 -11.84
C TRP A 309 14.83 3.20 -12.07
N HIS A 310 15.55 2.80 -11.03
CA HIS A 310 16.41 1.63 -11.06
C HIS A 310 15.61 0.33 -11.27
N GLU A 311 14.46 0.20 -10.61
CA GLU A 311 13.56 -0.94 -10.79
C GLU A 311 12.97 -0.98 -12.20
N ILE A 312 12.61 0.17 -12.80
CA ILE A 312 12.23 0.28 -14.21
C ILE A 312 13.35 -0.27 -15.12
N ALA A 313 14.60 0.10 -14.86
CA ALA A 313 15.73 -0.43 -15.63
C ALA A 313 15.79 -1.97 -15.58
N GLY A 314 15.51 -2.56 -14.42
CA GLY A 314 15.45 -4.01 -14.23
C GLY A 314 14.32 -4.71 -14.99
N LEU A 315 13.22 -3.99 -15.28
CA LEU A 315 12.08 -4.51 -16.04
C LEU A 315 12.35 -4.54 -17.56
N PHE A 316 13.18 -3.64 -18.08
CA PHE A 316 13.60 -3.64 -19.48
C PHE A 316 14.66 -4.73 -19.74
N THR A 317 14.23 -5.98 -19.90
CA THR A 317 15.14 -7.13 -20.11
C THR A 317 15.57 -7.31 -21.56
N HIS A 318 14.76 -6.86 -22.51
CA HIS A 318 15.00 -7.02 -23.95
C HIS A 318 15.33 -5.69 -24.63
N ASP A 319 14.85 -4.57 -24.11
CA ASP A 319 15.18 -3.24 -24.58
C ASP A 319 16.33 -2.65 -23.75
N LEU A 320 17.54 -2.93 -24.19
CA LEU A 320 18.76 -2.56 -23.47
C LEU A 320 19.07 -1.06 -23.58
N ASP A 321 18.55 -0.38 -24.60
CA ASP A 321 18.68 1.07 -24.73
C ASP A 321 17.81 1.79 -23.71
N MET A 322 16.58 1.34 -23.53
CA MET A 322 15.70 1.84 -22.46
C MET A 322 16.22 1.50 -21.07
N LYS A 323 16.82 0.33 -20.88
CA LYS A 323 17.51 -0.04 -19.64
C LYS A 323 18.66 0.92 -19.34
N THR A 324 19.55 1.15 -20.31
CA THR A 324 20.67 2.09 -20.18
C THR A 324 20.16 3.51 -19.87
N SER A 325 19.12 3.95 -20.58
CA SER A 325 18.48 5.24 -20.35
C SER A 325 17.95 5.39 -18.91
N ALA A 326 17.28 4.37 -18.38
CA ALA A 326 16.77 4.38 -17.02
C ALA A 326 17.88 4.37 -15.95
N LEU A 327 18.97 3.62 -16.17
CA LEU A 327 20.16 3.65 -15.30
C LEU A 327 20.83 5.03 -15.31
N CYS A 328 20.99 5.65 -16.49
CA CYS A 328 21.52 7.00 -16.63
C CYS A 328 20.65 8.03 -15.90
N TYR A 329 19.32 7.96 -16.07
CA TYR A 329 18.44 8.87 -15.34
C TYR A 329 18.56 8.68 -13.82
N THR A 330 18.62 7.43 -13.34
CA THR A 330 18.81 7.11 -11.93
C THR A 330 20.06 7.75 -11.35
N LEU A 331 21.19 7.68 -12.07
CA LEU A 331 22.46 8.26 -11.65
C LEU A 331 22.53 9.78 -11.81
N SER A 332 21.68 10.37 -12.66
CA SER A 332 21.54 11.83 -12.76
C SER A 332 20.83 12.45 -11.55
N MET A 333 20.13 11.62 -10.73
CA MET A 333 19.46 12.07 -9.53
C MET A 333 20.47 12.36 -8.40
N ARG A 334 20.13 13.32 -7.51
CA ARG A 334 20.97 13.64 -6.35
C ARG A 334 20.78 12.60 -5.24
N THR A 335 21.40 11.45 -5.41
CA THR A 335 21.37 10.35 -4.43
C THR A 335 22.80 10.10 -3.93
N PRO A 336 23.02 9.86 -2.62
CA PRO A 336 24.34 9.49 -2.12
C PRO A 336 24.86 8.21 -2.78
N GLU A 337 26.16 8.18 -3.09
CA GLU A 337 26.80 7.11 -3.85
C GLU A 337 26.69 5.72 -3.20
N ASN A 338 26.60 5.65 -1.89
CA ASN A 338 26.39 4.38 -1.18
C ASN A 338 25.07 3.69 -1.57
N PHE A 339 24.04 4.44 -1.95
CA PHE A 339 22.77 3.87 -2.42
C PHE A 339 22.80 3.52 -3.92
N THR A 340 23.67 4.17 -4.70
CA THR A 340 23.75 3.97 -6.15
C THR A 340 24.93 3.11 -6.56
N CYS A 341 25.71 2.61 -5.62
CA CYS A 341 26.94 1.87 -5.86
C CYS A 341 26.76 0.72 -6.87
N ASP A 342 25.78 -0.16 -6.66
CA ASP A 342 25.54 -1.28 -7.58
C ASP A 342 25.00 -0.82 -8.94
N ILE A 343 24.33 0.33 -9.01
CA ILE A 343 23.82 0.93 -10.25
C ILE A 343 24.99 1.36 -11.17
N HIS A 344 26.06 1.93 -10.60
CA HIS A 344 27.27 2.21 -11.35
C HIS A 344 27.85 0.96 -12.01
N ARG A 345 27.93 -0.16 -11.28
CA ARG A 345 28.39 -1.44 -11.85
C ARG A 345 27.45 -1.94 -12.97
N GLU A 346 26.14 -1.78 -12.80
CA GLU A 346 25.15 -2.19 -13.80
C GLU A 346 25.27 -1.33 -15.07
N LEU A 347 25.35 -0.01 -14.94
CA LEU A 347 25.55 0.88 -16.07
C LEU A 347 26.90 0.62 -16.74
N GLY A 348 27.97 0.41 -15.98
CA GLY A 348 29.28 0.04 -16.53
C GLY A 348 29.24 -1.21 -17.39
N TRP A 349 28.42 -2.20 -17.00
CA TRP A 349 28.21 -3.40 -17.80
C TRP A 349 27.49 -3.13 -19.12
N GLU A 350 26.46 -2.31 -19.13
CA GLU A 350 25.73 -1.94 -20.35
C GLU A 350 26.63 -1.10 -21.31
N LEU A 351 27.36 -0.12 -20.77
CA LEU A 351 28.30 0.70 -21.56
C LEU A 351 29.43 -0.14 -22.18
N ALA A 352 29.96 -1.11 -21.43
CA ALA A 352 30.96 -2.02 -21.98
C ALA A 352 30.40 -2.94 -23.09
N ARG A 353 29.14 -3.34 -22.97
CA ARG A 353 28.42 -4.11 -23.98
C ARG A 353 28.23 -3.30 -25.27
N GLU A 354 28.00 -1.99 -25.14
CA GLU A 354 27.88 -1.04 -26.26
C GLU A 354 29.25 -0.66 -26.86
N GLY A 355 30.36 -1.09 -26.27
CA GLY A 355 31.72 -0.74 -26.72
C GLY A 355 32.27 0.56 -26.14
N ASN A 356 31.52 1.28 -25.29
CA ASN A 356 31.98 2.50 -24.63
C ASN A 356 32.85 2.17 -23.40
N MET A 357 34.06 1.67 -23.66
CA MET A 357 34.95 1.15 -22.61
C MET A 357 35.45 2.24 -21.66
N ALA A 358 35.66 3.47 -22.13
CA ALA A 358 36.15 4.59 -21.34
C ALA A 358 35.10 5.00 -20.25
N ALA A 359 33.84 5.15 -20.67
CA ALA A 359 32.74 5.44 -19.76
C ALA A 359 32.45 4.25 -18.81
N ALA A 360 32.51 3.02 -19.33
CA ALA A 360 32.35 1.81 -18.51
C ALA A 360 33.42 1.72 -17.41
N LEU A 361 34.67 2.09 -17.70
CA LEU A 361 35.74 2.10 -16.71
C LEU A 361 35.51 3.17 -15.64
N CYS A 362 35.04 4.36 -16.01
CA CYS A 362 34.68 5.42 -15.07
C CYS A 362 33.61 4.92 -14.07
N GLU A 363 32.55 4.25 -14.53
CA GLU A 363 31.51 3.66 -13.67
C GLU A 363 32.10 2.60 -12.75
N LEU A 364 32.95 1.74 -13.26
CA LEU A 364 33.58 0.66 -12.50
C LEU A 364 34.54 1.19 -11.43
N GLU A 365 35.24 2.27 -11.67
CA GLU A 365 36.11 2.94 -10.70
C GLU A 365 35.28 3.62 -9.59
N THR A 366 34.17 4.26 -9.95
CA THR A 366 33.22 4.83 -8.98
C THR A 366 32.66 3.75 -8.07
N TYR A 367 32.24 2.61 -8.64
CA TYR A 367 31.81 1.44 -7.88
C TYR A 367 32.91 0.97 -6.91
N ARG A 368 34.14 0.79 -7.42
CA ARG A 368 35.29 0.33 -6.62
C ARG A 368 35.57 1.28 -5.46
N ALA A 369 35.69 2.57 -5.75
CA ALA A 369 36.01 3.59 -4.75
C ALA A 369 34.93 3.66 -3.64
N THR A 370 33.66 3.52 -4.02
CA THR A 370 32.55 3.51 -3.06
C THR A 370 32.59 2.26 -2.18
N ARG A 371 32.85 1.06 -2.74
CA ARG A 371 32.97 -0.19 -1.99
C ARG A 371 34.15 -0.13 -1.00
N GLU A 372 35.31 0.37 -1.44
CA GLU A 372 36.50 0.53 -0.60
C GLU A 372 36.25 1.52 0.55
N ARG A 373 35.62 2.67 0.29
CA ARG A 373 35.25 3.68 1.29
C ARG A 373 34.29 3.13 2.35
N GLN A 374 33.37 2.24 1.95
CA GLN A 374 32.37 1.64 2.83
C GLN A 374 32.86 0.34 3.51
N GLY A 375 34.04 -0.18 3.15
CA GLY A 375 34.52 -1.46 3.64
C GLY A 375 33.74 -2.67 3.11
N TRP A 376 33.04 -2.53 1.98
CA TRP A 376 32.23 -3.60 1.38
C TRP A 376 33.05 -4.47 0.43
N PRO A 377 32.84 -5.79 0.40
CA PRO A 377 33.52 -6.66 -0.55
C PRO A 377 33.06 -6.35 -1.99
N LYS A 378 33.97 -6.47 -2.96
CA LYS A 378 33.67 -6.35 -4.37
C LYS A 378 32.92 -7.60 -4.84
N SER A 379 31.92 -7.44 -5.72
CA SER A 379 31.19 -8.56 -6.28
C SER A 379 32.02 -9.28 -7.37
N TRP A 380 31.76 -10.57 -7.60
CA TRP A 380 32.38 -11.32 -8.70
C TRP A 380 32.09 -10.71 -10.08
N ARG A 381 30.94 -10.04 -10.24
CA ARG A 381 30.57 -9.31 -11.46
C ARG A 381 31.47 -8.11 -11.74
N TYR A 382 32.03 -7.48 -10.70
CA TYR A 382 33.04 -6.44 -10.85
C TYR A 382 34.29 -7.00 -11.54
N GLU A 383 34.79 -8.14 -11.08
CA GLU A 383 35.98 -8.77 -11.68
C GLU A 383 35.76 -9.20 -13.14
N GLN A 384 34.57 -9.71 -13.44
CA GLN A 384 34.20 -10.04 -14.81
C GLN A 384 34.17 -8.81 -15.72
N LEU A 385 33.56 -7.72 -15.26
CA LEU A 385 33.52 -6.48 -16.04
C LEU A 385 34.91 -5.89 -16.23
N ARG A 386 35.73 -5.88 -15.17
CA ARG A 386 37.12 -5.37 -15.26
C ARG A 386 37.95 -6.11 -16.29
N ARG A 387 37.77 -7.43 -16.44
CA ARG A 387 38.47 -8.25 -17.44
C ARG A 387 38.00 -7.98 -18.87
N ARG A 388 36.80 -7.48 -19.07
CA ARG A 388 36.28 -7.12 -20.40
C ARG A 388 36.84 -5.79 -20.92
N ILE A 389 37.20 -4.89 -20.01
CA ILE A 389 37.75 -3.57 -20.36
C ILE A 389 39.23 -3.74 -20.64
N PRO A 390 39.73 -3.34 -21.84
CA PRO A 390 41.16 -3.39 -22.19
C PRO A 390 42.01 -2.69 -21.13
N ALA A 391 43.21 -3.22 -20.91
CA ALA A 391 44.10 -2.70 -19.85
C ALA A 391 44.62 -1.28 -20.13
N ASP A 392 44.70 -0.88 -21.38
CA ASP A 392 45.12 0.42 -21.86
C ASP A 392 44.00 1.45 -21.97
N THR A 393 42.76 1.06 -21.58
CA THR A 393 41.63 1.98 -21.57
C THR A 393 41.85 3.08 -20.54
N VAL A 394 41.67 4.34 -20.94
CA VAL A 394 41.64 5.51 -20.06
C VAL A 394 40.19 5.84 -19.74
N ALA A 395 39.88 5.92 -18.44
CA ALA A 395 38.54 6.28 -18.01
C ALA A 395 38.18 7.72 -18.39
N THR A 396 36.90 7.97 -18.68
CA THR A 396 36.41 9.35 -18.76
C THR A 396 36.55 10.03 -17.39
N PRO A 397 36.78 11.35 -17.32
CA PRO A 397 36.88 12.05 -16.03
C PRO A 397 35.62 11.93 -15.16
N ASP A 398 34.45 12.06 -15.79
CA ASP A 398 33.14 11.75 -15.21
C ASP A 398 32.12 11.43 -16.33
N ASN A 399 30.97 10.87 -15.96
CA ASN A 399 29.91 10.51 -16.90
C ASN A 399 28.64 11.38 -16.73
N ARG A 400 28.72 12.53 -16.05
CA ARG A 400 27.52 13.34 -15.74
C ARG A 400 26.80 13.82 -16.99
N GLN A 401 27.55 14.23 -18.04
CA GLN A 401 26.94 14.65 -19.28
C GLN A 401 26.30 13.47 -20.02
N LEU A 402 26.98 12.33 -20.05
CA LEU A 402 26.44 11.08 -20.60
C LEU A 402 25.11 10.68 -19.92
N TYR A 403 24.99 10.83 -18.60
CA TYR A 403 23.74 10.54 -17.91
C TYR A 403 22.61 11.46 -18.39
N ILE A 404 22.88 12.76 -18.55
CA ILE A 404 21.88 13.74 -18.99
C ILE A 404 21.43 13.43 -20.43
N ASP A 405 22.38 13.19 -21.33
CA ASP A 405 22.13 12.96 -22.75
C ASP A 405 21.36 11.66 -22.98
N ARG A 406 21.70 10.62 -22.22
CA ARG A 406 21.09 9.29 -22.35
C ARG A 406 19.80 9.09 -21.57
N ALA A 407 19.44 9.97 -20.64
CA ALA A 407 18.22 9.85 -19.84
C ALA A 407 16.94 10.18 -20.62
N GLN A 408 17.03 10.92 -21.73
CA GLN A 408 15.85 11.48 -22.40
C GLN A 408 14.84 10.43 -22.89
N PRO A 409 15.21 9.27 -23.46
CA PRO A 409 14.27 8.26 -23.91
C PRO A 409 13.35 7.74 -22.79
N ILE A 410 13.91 7.42 -21.62
CA ILE A 410 13.11 6.90 -20.51
C ILE A 410 12.20 8.00 -19.91
N ILE A 411 12.67 9.24 -19.84
CA ILE A 411 11.87 10.38 -19.39
C ILE A 411 10.65 10.55 -20.31
N ASN A 412 10.88 10.56 -21.62
CA ASN A 412 9.82 10.69 -22.61
C ASN A 412 8.81 9.53 -22.51
N TRP A 413 9.30 8.30 -22.33
CA TRP A 413 8.43 7.14 -22.17
C TRP A 413 7.58 7.21 -20.89
N VAL A 414 8.17 7.58 -19.76
CA VAL A 414 7.43 7.68 -18.49
C VAL A 414 6.32 8.73 -18.58
N TYR A 415 6.60 9.89 -19.16
CA TYR A 415 5.68 11.01 -19.18
C TYR A 415 4.87 11.17 -20.49
N ALA A 416 4.94 10.19 -21.43
CA ALA A 416 4.30 10.31 -22.76
C ALA A 416 2.79 10.58 -22.69
N ASP A 417 2.08 10.02 -21.70
CA ASP A 417 0.62 10.20 -21.55
C ASP A 417 0.23 11.49 -20.85
N MET A 418 1.19 12.21 -20.27
CA MET A 418 0.91 13.48 -19.62
C MET A 418 0.72 14.58 -20.67
N PRO A 419 -0.32 15.44 -20.52
CA PRO A 419 -0.57 16.48 -21.48
C PRO A 419 0.62 17.46 -21.55
N GLN A 420 1.02 17.77 -22.78
CA GLN A 420 1.94 18.87 -23.04
C GLN A 420 1.18 20.19 -22.97
N GLN A 421 1.82 21.21 -22.44
CA GLN A 421 1.32 22.56 -22.45
C GLN A 421 2.37 23.51 -23.02
N PRO A 422 1.93 24.54 -23.76
CA PRO A 422 2.84 25.52 -24.31
C PRO A 422 3.49 26.35 -23.20
N ALA A 423 4.76 26.71 -23.42
CA ALA A 423 5.51 27.54 -22.48
C ALA A 423 6.44 28.51 -23.24
N VAL A 424 6.67 29.65 -22.66
CA VAL A 424 7.62 30.65 -23.15
C VAL A 424 8.71 30.89 -22.11
N VAL A 425 9.96 30.87 -22.49
CA VAL A 425 11.08 31.28 -21.64
C VAL A 425 11.01 32.80 -21.47
N ALA A 426 10.38 33.23 -20.39
CA ALA A 426 10.07 34.64 -20.13
C ALA A 426 11.29 35.42 -19.64
N ALA A 427 12.17 34.77 -18.86
CA ALA A 427 13.39 35.44 -18.36
C ALA A 427 14.42 34.35 -17.92
N ARG A 428 15.70 34.75 -17.99
CA ARG A 428 16.81 34.04 -17.35
C ARG A 428 17.50 35.04 -16.40
N PHE A 429 17.67 34.67 -15.14
CA PHE A 429 18.23 35.57 -14.13
C PHE A 429 18.94 34.78 -13.01
N ARG A 430 19.69 35.48 -12.18
CA ARG A 430 20.21 34.94 -10.93
C ARG A 430 19.28 35.24 -9.77
N ASP A 431 18.95 34.24 -9.00
CA ASP A 431 18.16 34.39 -7.80
C ASP A 431 18.95 35.10 -6.67
N LYS A 432 18.28 35.39 -5.55
CA LYS A 432 18.91 36.03 -4.38
C LYS A 432 20.06 35.23 -3.77
N MET A 433 20.16 33.95 -4.13
CA MET A 433 21.22 33.03 -3.67
C MET A 433 22.33 32.86 -4.73
N GLY A 434 22.30 33.65 -5.83
CA GLY A 434 23.28 33.62 -6.91
C GLY A 434 23.14 32.43 -7.87
N LYS A 435 22.00 31.69 -7.80
CA LYS A 435 21.75 30.55 -8.70
C LYS A 435 21.10 31.03 -10.00
N ASP A 436 21.53 30.46 -11.11
CA ASP A 436 20.90 30.71 -12.40
C ASP A 436 19.52 30.03 -12.45
N VAL A 437 18.50 30.81 -12.81
CA VAL A 437 17.10 30.40 -12.87
C VAL A 437 16.49 30.90 -14.18
N ALA A 438 15.71 30.04 -14.84
CA ALA A 438 14.83 30.43 -15.93
C ALA A 438 13.38 30.44 -15.45
N ARG A 439 12.64 31.50 -15.82
CA ARG A 439 11.19 31.59 -15.62
C ARG A 439 10.50 31.19 -16.92
N LEU A 440 9.67 30.17 -16.86
CA LEU A 440 8.76 29.81 -17.92
C LEU A 440 7.39 30.42 -17.62
N ALA A 441 6.80 31.12 -18.58
CA ALA A 441 5.41 31.52 -18.55
C ALA A 441 4.57 30.38 -19.17
N LEU A 442 3.45 30.08 -18.53
CA LEU A 442 2.47 29.08 -18.95
C LEU A 442 1.11 29.75 -19.15
N PRO A 443 0.20 29.20 -19.95
CA PRO A 443 -1.16 29.70 -20.08
C PRO A 443 -1.89 29.86 -18.75
N GLY A 444 -2.79 30.84 -18.66
CA GLY A 444 -3.54 31.14 -17.43
C GLY A 444 -2.71 31.82 -16.34
N GLY A 445 -1.62 32.52 -16.70
CA GLY A 445 -0.80 33.31 -15.78
C GLY A 445 0.10 32.46 -14.86
N LYS A 446 0.14 31.16 -15.03
CA LYS A 446 1.03 30.27 -14.27
C LYS A 446 2.50 30.48 -14.66
N ALA A 447 3.40 30.34 -13.69
CA ALA A 447 4.84 30.41 -13.93
C ALA A 447 5.58 29.25 -13.30
N LEU A 448 6.63 28.77 -13.99
CA LEU A 448 7.47 27.69 -13.53
C LEU A 448 8.93 28.16 -13.49
N PHE A 449 9.63 27.90 -12.38
CA PHE A 449 11.00 28.31 -12.17
C PHE A 449 11.92 27.08 -12.22
N VAL A 450 12.86 27.08 -13.16
CA VAL A 450 13.73 25.93 -13.42
C VAL A 450 15.18 26.35 -13.59
N LYS A 451 16.11 25.41 -13.45
CA LYS A 451 17.51 25.67 -13.82
C LYS A 451 17.61 25.76 -15.34
N PRO A 452 18.31 26.78 -15.89
CA PRO A 452 18.50 26.91 -17.35
C PRO A 452 19.07 25.67 -18.01
N THR A 453 19.93 24.92 -17.33
CA THR A 453 20.53 23.67 -17.81
C THR A 453 19.54 22.52 -18.03
N LYS A 454 18.29 22.67 -17.57
CA LYS A 454 17.21 21.71 -17.81
C LYS A 454 16.34 22.06 -19.01
N LEU A 455 16.65 23.15 -19.69
CA LEU A 455 15.89 23.64 -20.82
C LEU A 455 16.75 23.58 -22.09
N PRO A 456 16.16 23.24 -23.24
CA PRO A 456 16.81 23.45 -24.52
C PRO A 456 17.05 24.95 -24.76
N GLU A 457 18.01 25.28 -25.63
CA GLU A 457 18.27 26.66 -26.04
C GLU A 457 17.21 27.15 -27.05
N ALA A 458 15.98 27.32 -26.54
CA ALA A 458 14.87 27.79 -27.34
C ALA A 458 14.00 28.75 -26.49
N LYS A 459 13.26 29.62 -27.15
CA LYS A 459 12.31 30.56 -26.50
C LYS A 459 10.95 29.92 -26.32
N TYR A 460 10.50 29.10 -27.25
CA TYR A 460 9.20 28.47 -27.28
C TYR A 460 9.34 26.98 -27.00
N LEU A 461 8.54 26.46 -26.08
CA LEU A 461 8.64 25.11 -25.59
C LEU A 461 7.26 24.48 -25.48
N MET A 462 7.17 23.18 -25.72
CA MET A 462 6.10 22.35 -25.18
C MET A 462 6.60 21.63 -23.94
N VAL A 463 5.96 21.86 -22.79
CA VAL A 463 6.44 21.30 -21.53
C VAL A 463 5.40 20.36 -20.91
N ARG A 464 5.88 19.34 -20.20
CA ARG A 464 5.09 18.61 -19.24
C ARG A 464 5.48 19.03 -17.85
N ALA A 465 4.53 19.39 -17.04
CA ALA A 465 4.73 19.82 -15.67
C ALA A 465 3.75 19.11 -14.75
N TRP A 466 4.24 18.75 -13.58
CA TRP A 466 3.43 18.18 -12.50
C TRP A 466 3.20 19.26 -11.44
N GLU A 467 1.95 19.35 -10.96
CA GLU A 467 1.56 20.29 -9.90
C GLU A 467 1.44 19.51 -8.59
N ASP A 468 2.16 19.91 -7.55
CA ASP A 468 2.10 19.30 -6.23
C ASP A 468 0.84 19.74 -5.45
N GLU A 469 0.59 19.09 -4.31
CA GLU A 469 -0.55 19.40 -3.41
C GLU A 469 -0.60 20.86 -2.94
N ASN A 470 0.52 21.58 -3.04
CA ASN A 470 0.64 23.01 -2.68
C ASN A 470 0.55 23.94 -3.89
N GLY A 471 0.19 23.43 -5.07
CA GLY A 471 0.11 24.20 -6.31
C GLY A 471 1.47 24.56 -6.92
N ARG A 472 2.57 23.91 -6.50
CA ARG A 472 3.89 24.16 -7.06
C ARG A 472 4.11 23.30 -8.30
N LEU A 473 4.48 23.95 -9.39
CA LEU A 473 4.78 23.27 -10.64
C LEU A 473 6.23 22.77 -10.65
N LYS A 474 6.42 21.54 -11.10
CA LYS A 474 7.71 20.91 -11.35
C LYS A 474 7.82 20.55 -12.82
N LEU A 475 8.88 21.01 -13.50
CA LEU A 475 9.15 20.62 -14.88
C LEU A 475 9.52 19.12 -14.95
N LEU A 476 8.88 18.40 -15.86
CA LEU A 476 9.16 17.00 -16.16
C LEU A 476 9.92 16.90 -17.49
N THR A 477 9.36 17.44 -18.58
CA THR A 477 10.00 17.49 -19.91
C THR A 477 9.84 18.89 -20.51
N ALA A 478 10.75 19.23 -21.41
CA ALA A 478 10.70 20.45 -22.22
C ALA A 478 11.21 20.15 -23.62
N ASP A 479 10.33 20.22 -24.60
CA ASP A 479 10.63 20.01 -25.99
C ASP A 479 10.61 21.35 -26.72
N VAL A 480 11.49 21.54 -27.71
CA VAL A 480 11.49 22.75 -28.55
C VAL A 480 10.20 22.79 -29.36
N ALA A 481 9.61 23.97 -29.46
CA ALA A 481 8.39 24.18 -30.21
C ALA A 481 8.52 25.43 -31.12
N GLU A 482 7.65 25.49 -32.13
CA GLU A 482 7.54 26.68 -32.98
C GLU A 482 6.69 27.76 -32.32
N ARG A 483 6.94 29.02 -32.66
CA ARG A 483 6.16 30.17 -32.14
C ARG A 483 4.66 30.00 -32.37
N ASN A 484 4.27 29.50 -33.54
CA ASN A 484 2.88 29.32 -33.95
C ASN A 484 2.14 28.24 -33.14
N ASP A 485 2.85 27.29 -32.54
CA ASP A 485 2.26 26.25 -31.69
C ASP A 485 2.06 26.72 -30.26
N VAL A 486 2.82 27.74 -29.83
CA VAL A 486 2.86 28.17 -28.44
C VAL A 486 2.04 29.45 -28.21
N VAL A 487 2.26 30.49 -29.02
CA VAL A 487 1.66 31.82 -28.80
C VAL A 487 0.13 31.84 -28.79
N PRO A 488 -0.58 31.09 -29.67
CA PRO A 488 -2.05 31.12 -29.67
C PRO A 488 -2.72 30.61 -28.37
N ALA A 489 -1.99 29.85 -27.55
CA ALA A 489 -2.49 29.35 -26.28
C ALA A 489 -2.50 30.41 -25.15
N PHE A 490 -1.88 31.58 -25.39
CA PHE A 490 -1.84 32.68 -24.45
C PHE A 490 -2.90 33.73 -24.81
N ALA A 491 -4.12 33.53 -24.29
CA ALA A 491 -5.25 34.43 -24.55
C ALA A 491 -5.03 35.89 -24.11
N ASP A 492 -4.08 36.12 -23.18
CA ASP A 492 -3.75 37.41 -22.62
C ASP A 492 -2.52 38.06 -23.32
N ALA A 493 -2.11 37.57 -24.47
CA ALA A 493 -1.04 38.19 -25.25
C ALA A 493 -1.54 39.46 -25.91
N VAL A 494 -0.77 40.53 -25.75
CA VAL A 494 -1.04 41.87 -26.33
C VAL A 494 0.11 42.19 -27.28
N THR A 495 -0.23 42.54 -28.50
CA THR A 495 0.75 42.98 -29.52
C THR A 495 0.57 44.47 -29.81
N GLY A 496 1.66 45.22 -29.81
CA GLY A 496 1.64 46.65 -30.10
C GLY A 496 3.05 47.22 -30.06
N ASP A 497 3.15 48.51 -30.39
CA ASP A 497 4.42 49.23 -30.37
C ASP A 497 4.78 49.61 -28.94
N VAL A 498 6.03 49.37 -28.59
CA VAL A 498 6.51 49.67 -27.24
C VAL A 498 7.07 51.11 -27.20
N LYS A 499 6.61 51.87 -26.20
CA LYS A 499 7.21 53.16 -25.86
C LYS A 499 8.20 52.94 -24.72
N VAL A 500 9.50 53.09 -25.02
CA VAL A 500 10.58 52.93 -24.03
C VAL A 500 10.87 54.27 -23.36
N LEU A 501 10.88 54.30 -22.03
CA LEU A 501 11.11 55.47 -21.21
C LEU A 501 12.30 55.21 -20.26
N GLN A 502 12.97 56.33 -19.89
CA GLN A 502 14.01 56.31 -18.87
C GLN A 502 13.49 56.87 -17.55
N GLY A 503 13.59 56.11 -16.48
CA GLY A 503 13.23 56.56 -15.13
C GLY A 503 14.41 57.16 -14.37
N GLN A 504 14.16 57.53 -13.13
CA GLN A 504 15.20 58.05 -12.23
C GLN A 504 16.32 57.00 -12.05
N GLY A 505 17.58 57.42 -12.20
CA GLY A 505 18.75 56.57 -12.09
C GLY A 505 19.06 55.73 -13.35
N GLY A 506 18.54 56.10 -14.52
CA GLY A 506 18.86 55.46 -15.80
C GLY A 506 18.21 54.12 -16.04
N LYS A 507 17.25 53.70 -15.20
CA LYS A 507 16.50 52.45 -15.36
C LYS A 507 15.49 52.60 -16.50
N GLN A 508 15.56 51.74 -17.49
CA GLN A 508 14.57 51.67 -18.57
C GLN A 508 13.29 50.97 -18.09
N TYR A 509 12.16 51.42 -18.59
CA TYR A 509 10.85 50.77 -18.52
C TYR A 509 10.04 51.20 -19.75
N GLY A 510 8.95 50.54 -20.02
CA GLY A 510 8.15 50.87 -21.20
C GLY A 510 6.67 50.64 -21.00
N PHE A 511 5.92 50.99 -22.03
CA PHE A 511 4.48 50.74 -22.15
C PHE A 511 4.20 50.17 -23.55
N CYS A 512 3.37 49.12 -23.61
CA CYS A 512 2.85 48.56 -24.83
C CYS A 512 1.34 48.40 -24.65
N GLU A 513 0.51 49.05 -25.48
CA GLU A 513 -0.94 49.03 -25.40
C GLU A 513 -1.47 49.24 -23.96
N GLY A 514 -0.92 50.26 -23.26
CA GLY A 514 -1.29 50.57 -21.88
C GLY A 514 -0.79 49.65 -20.79
N CYS A 515 -0.07 48.58 -21.16
CA CYS A 515 0.53 47.64 -20.22
C CYS A 515 1.95 48.08 -19.84
N TYR A 516 2.26 48.11 -18.55
CA TYR A 516 3.61 48.39 -18.07
C TYR A 516 4.58 47.28 -18.41
N VAL A 517 5.69 47.60 -19.08
CA VAL A 517 6.76 46.68 -19.43
C VAL A 517 8.00 46.97 -18.58
N PRO A 518 8.39 46.04 -17.68
CA PRO A 518 9.60 46.20 -16.86
C PRO A 518 10.87 46.27 -17.72
N GLY A 519 11.81 47.14 -17.34
CA GLY A 519 13.06 47.31 -18.08
C GLY A 519 13.91 46.06 -18.27
N GLN A 520 13.74 45.08 -17.38
CA GLN A 520 14.41 43.77 -17.52
C GLN A 520 13.94 42.99 -18.77
N LEU A 521 12.74 43.25 -19.25
CA LEU A 521 12.19 42.64 -20.47
C LEU A 521 12.57 43.42 -21.74
N LEU A 522 13.02 44.66 -21.60
CA LEU A 522 13.35 45.54 -22.73
C LEU A 522 14.80 45.40 -23.23
N GLN A 523 15.55 44.40 -22.78
CA GLN A 523 16.90 44.17 -23.26
C GLN A 523 16.86 43.80 -24.76
N GLY A 524 17.47 44.65 -25.59
CA GLY A 524 17.49 44.47 -27.05
C GLY A 524 16.22 44.96 -27.78
N VAL A 525 15.32 45.65 -27.08
CA VAL A 525 14.08 46.24 -27.64
C VAL A 525 14.28 47.77 -27.74
N ALA A 526 14.05 48.31 -28.95
CA ALA A 526 14.12 49.75 -29.19
C ALA A 526 12.76 50.45 -29.00
N ASP A 527 12.78 51.75 -28.82
CA ASP A 527 11.58 52.56 -28.80
C ASP A 527 10.86 52.50 -30.16
N GLY A 528 9.59 52.18 -30.18
CA GLY A 528 8.79 52.01 -31.38
C GLY A 528 8.80 50.61 -31.96
N ASP A 529 9.54 49.63 -31.40
CA ASP A 529 9.47 48.25 -31.84
C ASP A 529 8.08 47.66 -31.57
N THR A 530 7.56 46.92 -32.54
CA THR A 530 6.35 46.12 -32.34
C THR A 530 6.67 44.82 -31.60
N ILE A 531 6.16 44.71 -30.38
CA ILE A 531 6.37 43.53 -29.53
C ILE A 531 5.05 42.87 -29.16
N THR A 532 5.14 41.57 -28.90
CA THR A 532 4.04 40.80 -28.28
C THR A 532 4.39 40.53 -26.83
N ILE A 533 3.55 40.92 -25.88
CA ILE A 533 3.76 40.76 -24.45
C ILE A 533 2.72 39.82 -23.84
N LEU A 534 3.14 39.02 -22.89
CA LEU A 534 2.24 38.34 -21.97
C LEU A 534 1.99 39.28 -20.79
N THR A 535 0.73 39.40 -20.38
CA THR A 535 0.34 40.34 -19.31
C THR A 535 -0.28 39.62 -18.11
N GLU A 536 -0.09 40.21 -16.93
CA GLU A 536 -0.73 39.77 -15.68
C GLU A 536 -1.41 40.97 -15.03
N MET A 537 -2.63 40.78 -14.52
CA MET A 537 -3.33 41.82 -13.77
C MET A 537 -2.72 41.94 -12.37
N GLN A 538 -2.29 43.13 -12.00
CA GLN A 538 -1.77 43.40 -10.67
C GLN A 538 -2.93 43.68 -9.69
N PRO A 539 -2.73 43.56 -8.36
CA PRO A 539 -3.75 43.87 -7.37
C PRO A 539 -4.32 45.29 -7.43
N ASP A 540 -3.56 46.25 -8.01
CA ASP A 540 -3.97 47.63 -8.24
C ASP A 540 -4.79 47.87 -9.52
N GLY A 541 -5.15 46.76 -10.22
CA GLY A 541 -5.92 46.81 -11.46
C GLY A 541 -5.11 47.14 -12.71
N ARG A 542 -3.80 47.33 -12.62
CA ARG A 542 -2.93 47.61 -13.78
C ARG A 542 -2.42 46.34 -14.42
N ARG A 543 -2.32 46.34 -15.75
CA ARG A 543 -1.68 45.24 -16.48
C ARG A 543 -0.18 45.44 -16.54
N ARG A 544 0.56 44.40 -16.22
CA ARG A 544 2.03 44.39 -16.28
C ARG A 544 2.51 43.25 -17.19
N ALA A 545 3.45 43.55 -18.05
CA ALA A 545 4.11 42.55 -18.87
C ALA A 545 4.96 41.58 -18.01
N THR A 546 4.80 40.31 -18.25
CA THR A 546 5.53 39.23 -17.55
C THR A 546 6.55 38.57 -18.47
N ALA A 547 6.37 38.65 -19.79
CA ALA A 547 7.29 38.20 -20.81
C ALA A 547 7.06 38.98 -22.13
N ILE A 548 8.10 39.09 -22.95
CA ILE A 548 8.01 39.44 -24.38
C ILE A 548 8.12 38.16 -25.16
N ILE A 549 7.16 37.89 -26.05
CA ILE A 549 7.08 36.66 -26.82
C ILE A 549 7.22 36.90 -28.32
#